data_9a73a18b1198d765087d73f01a180419
#
_entry.id   9a73a18b1198d765087d73f01a180419
#
_cell.length_a   1.000
_cell.length_b   1.000
_cell.length_c   1.000
_cell.angle_alpha   90.00
_cell.angle_beta   90.00
_cell.angle_gamma   90.00
#
_symmetry.space_group_name_H-M   'P 1'
#
loop_
_entity.id
_entity.type
_entity.pdbx_description
1 polymer ?
#
loop_
_entity_poly.entity_id
_entity_poly.type
_entity_poly.pdbx_seq_one_letter_code
_entity_poly.pdbx_strand_id
1 'polypeptide(L)'
;QSVPDDRLHIQAMTGALAITLLFATNMKSMLGLAASVLDEMEAYSKLLLPVMCGAAAASGSLTGAGSLYMASSLFFSLLTSLVRSLLVPLVYAFIGLAAAECALPGGKLASVRRLVGWCITVLLKGVMYVFTAYLSLTGLLSGSSDDAAINAAKSTLSAAIPVVGGIASDASEAVLQSAKLLRATAGTFGILAVLALVLVPFFRITICYLTMKLTAAIAGFAAGKEHAALIDAQSSAMGYVLGMTGSAALMLLFSTCCFMKVASG
;
A
#
# COMPACT_ATOMS: atom_id res chain seq x y z
N GLN A 1 47.19 -0.73 29.23
CA GLN A 1 47.11 0.66 28.77
C GLN A 1 45.65 0.99 28.53
N SER A 2 45.01 1.73 29.45
CA SER A 2 43.67 2.26 29.30
C SER A 2 43.67 3.26 28.15
N VAL A 3 43.07 2.93 27.06
CA VAL A 3 42.77 3.87 25.95
C VAL A 3 41.90 4.96 26.55
N PRO A 4 42.26 6.27 26.45
CA PRO A 4 41.45 7.32 26.97
C PRO A 4 40.03 7.27 26.44
N ASP A 5 39.04 7.41 27.28
CA ASP A 5 37.59 7.33 26.98
C ASP A 5 37.19 8.22 25.78
N ASP A 6 37.85 9.36 25.61
CA ASP A 6 37.71 10.30 24.49
C ASP A 6 38.04 9.68 23.12
N ARG A 7 39.01 8.76 23.02
CA ARG A 7 39.38 8.14 21.74
C ARG A 7 38.33 7.12 21.31
N LEU A 8 37.75 6.39 22.25
CA LEU A 8 36.64 5.46 21.99
C LEU A 8 35.39 6.18 21.51
N HIS A 9 35.09 7.34 22.10
CA HIS A 9 33.99 8.21 21.66
C HIS A 9 34.20 8.75 20.24
N ILE A 10 35.39 9.22 19.91
CA ILE A 10 35.69 9.74 18.57
C ILE A 10 35.60 8.61 17.53
N GLN A 11 36.06 7.41 17.83
CA GLN A 11 35.93 6.25 16.94
C GLN A 11 34.45 5.85 16.72
N ALA A 12 33.65 5.83 17.79
CA ALA A 12 32.22 5.52 17.69
C ALA A 12 31.47 6.56 16.85
N MET A 13 31.73 7.86 17.05
CA MET A 13 31.16 8.96 16.28
C MET A 13 31.57 8.88 14.80
N THR A 14 32.85 8.66 14.51
CA THR A 14 33.36 8.57 13.14
C THR A 14 32.78 7.35 12.43
N GLY A 15 32.71 6.22 13.11
CA GLY A 15 32.10 4.99 12.59
C GLY A 15 30.61 5.17 12.31
N ALA A 16 29.87 5.78 13.22
CA ALA A 16 28.45 6.06 13.06
C ALA A 16 28.17 6.98 11.87
N LEU A 17 28.97 8.05 11.73
CA LEU A 17 28.87 8.97 10.58
C LEU A 17 29.19 8.27 9.25
N ALA A 18 30.24 7.50 9.20
CA ALA A 18 30.61 6.75 8.00
C ALA A 18 29.53 5.75 7.58
N ILE A 19 29.00 4.96 8.53
CA ILE A 19 27.91 4.01 8.29
C ILE A 19 26.67 4.77 7.81
N THR A 20 26.29 5.85 8.49
CA THR A 20 25.09 6.64 8.12
C THR A 20 25.24 7.23 6.73
N LEU A 21 26.39 7.74 6.35
CA LEU A 21 26.65 8.32 5.04
C LEU A 21 26.57 7.27 3.92
N LEU A 22 27.15 6.10 4.13
CA LEU A 22 27.08 4.99 3.18
C LEU A 22 25.64 4.52 2.94
N PHE A 23 24.85 4.42 4.01
CA PHE A 23 23.47 3.98 3.89
C PHE A 23 22.50 5.11 3.47
N ALA A 24 22.81 6.37 3.74
CA ALA A 24 21.95 7.50 3.37
C ALA A 24 21.70 7.59 1.86
N THR A 25 22.73 7.34 1.05
CA THR A 25 22.60 7.32 -0.41
C THR A 25 21.70 6.20 -0.88
N ASN A 26 21.87 5.00 -0.32
CA ASN A 26 21.03 3.84 -0.64
C ASN A 26 19.59 4.08 -0.18
N MET A 27 19.39 4.63 1.02
CA MET A 27 18.07 4.95 1.55
C MET A 27 17.34 5.99 0.70
N LYS A 28 18.02 7.06 0.27
CA LYS A 28 17.48 8.05 -0.65
C LYS A 28 17.02 7.41 -1.97
N SER A 29 17.83 6.51 -2.53
CA SER A 29 17.48 5.77 -3.75
C SER A 29 16.24 4.90 -3.55
N MET A 30 16.14 4.18 -2.43
CA MET A 30 15.00 3.30 -2.14
C MET A 30 13.72 4.07 -1.81
N LEU A 31 13.82 5.20 -1.09
CA LEU A 31 12.69 6.11 -0.88
C LEU A 31 12.22 6.74 -2.19
N GLY A 32 13.14 7.12 -3.07
CA GLY A 32 12.83 7.60 -4.41
C GLY A 32 12.13 6.54 -5.25
N LEU A 33 12.61 5.29 -5.22
CA LEU A 33 11.96 4.16 -5.88
C LEU A 33 10.56 3.92 -5.32
N ALA A 34 10.37 3.93 -4.00
CA ALA A 34 9.05 3.77 -3.39
C ALA A 34 8.09 4.90 -3.81
N ALA A 35 8.58 6.15 -3.85
CA ALA A 35 7.77 7.28 -4.28
C ALA A 35 7.36 7.15 -5.76
N SER A 36 8.27 6.77 -6.67
CA SER A 36 7.94 6.58 -8.08
C SER A 36 6.93 5.47 -8.29
N VAL A 37 7.06 4.36 -7.56
CA VAL A 37 6.09 3.25 -7.61
C VAL A 37 4.71 3.70 -7.14
N LEU A 38 4.64 4.49 -6.06
CA LEU A 38 3.37 5.06 -5.59
C LEU A 38 2.72 5.96 -6.64
N ASP A 39 3.52 6.75 -7.38
CA ASP A 39 3.03 7.60 -8.47
C ASP A 39 2.48 6.78 -9.64
N GLU A 40 3.21 5.76 -10.03
CA GLU A 40 2.77 4.82 -11.08
C GLU A 40 1.48 4.10 -10.68
N MET A 41 1.39 3.67 -9.41
CA MET A 41 0.18 3.04 -8.87
C MET A 41 -0.99 4.02 -8.82
N GLU A 42 -0.75 5.28 -8.44
CA GLU A 42 -1.78 6.33 -8.45
C GLU A 42 -2.26 6.61 -9.88
N ALA A 43 -1.35 6.76 -10.84
CA ALA A 43 -1.69 6.93 -12.24
C ALA A 43 -2.49 5.74 -12.79
N TYR A 44 -2.05 4.52 -12.47
CA TYR A 44 -2.75 3.30 -12.84
C TYR A 44 -4.15 3.21 -12.21
N SER A 45 -4.29 3.57 -10.93
CA SER A 45 -5.59 3.57 -10.26
C SER A 45 -6.58 4.53 -10.91
N LYS A 46 -6.12 5.71 -11.32
CA LYS A 46 -6.94 6.72 -12.03
C LYS A 46 -7.46 6.22 -13.39
N LEU A 47 -6.77 5.27 -14.01
CA LEU A 47 -7.20 4.64 -15.26
C LEU A 47 -8.08 3.40 -15.01
N LEU A 48 -7.68 2.55 -14.08
CA LEU A 48 -8.36 1.28 -13.80
C LEU A 48 -9.72 1.49 -13.14
N LEU A 49 -9.79 2.34 -12.11
CA LEU A 49 -11.01 2.51 -11.31
C LEU A 49 -12.21 3.01 -12.12
N PRO A 50 -12.10 4.01 -13.03
CA PRO A 50 -13.22 4.41 -13.87
C PRO A 50 -13.70 3.29 -14.82
N VAL A 51 -12.77 2.52 -15.38
CA VAL A 51 -13.09 1.38 -16.25
C VAL A 51 -13.87 0.31 -15.47
N MET A 52 -13.41 -0.03 -14.28
CA MET A 52 -14.09 -0.98 -13.40
C MET A 52 -15.46 -0.46 -12.94
N CYS A 53 -15.56 0.83 -12.63
CA CYS A 53 -16.82 1.49 -12.28
C CYS A 53 -17.82 1.46 -13.45
N GLY A 54 -17.37 1.79 -14.66
CA GLY A 54 -18.19 1.74 -15.87
C GLY A 54 -18.68 0.32 -16.19
N ALA A 55 -17.80 -0.67 -16.09
CA ALA A 55 -18.16 -2.07 -16.28
C ALA A 55 -19.14 -2.58 -15.20
N ALA A 56 -18.99 -2.16 -13.96
CA ALA A 56 -19.90 -2.47 -12.87
C ALA A 56 -21.27 -1.78 -13.05
N ALA A 57 -21.28 -0.53 -13.48
CA ALA A 57 -22.50 0.20 -13.81
C ALA A 57 -23.28 -0.45 -14.95
N ALA A 58 -22.59 -0.88 -16.01
CA ALA A 58 -23.20 -1.59 -17.14
C ALA A 58 -23.79 -2.95 -16.74
N SER A 59 -23.31 -3.58 -15.67
CA SER A 59 -23.89 -4.81 -15.12
C SER A 59 -25.02 -4.58 -14.11
N GLY A 60 -25.45 -3.33 -13.90
CA GLY A 60 -26.60 -2.97 -13.07
C GLY A 60 -26.26 -2.52 -11.62
N SER A 61 -25.00 -2.54 -11.20
CA SER A 61 -24.55 -2.18 -9.86
C SER A 61 -24.12 -0.69 -9.78
N LEU A 62 -24.99 0.24 -10.16
CA LEU A 62 -24.66 1.67 -10.25
C LEU A 62 -24.25 2.28 -8.91
N THR A 63 -25.03 2.00 -7.85
CA THR A 63 -24.80 2.60 -6.53
C THR A 63 -23.56 2.04 -5.84
N GLY A 64 -23.37 0.72 -5.91
CA GLY A 64 -22.20 0.06 -5.34
C GLY A 64 -20.91 0.43 -6.06
N ALA A 65 -20.92 0.51 -7.38
CA ALA A 65 -19.77 0.89 -8.18
C ALA A 65 -19.31 2.32 -7.90
N GLY A 66 -20.24 3.28 -7.80
CA GLY A 66 -19.92 4.67 -7.50
C GLY A 66 -19.31 4.87 -6.12
N SER A 67 -19.87 4.22 -5.10
CA SER A 67 -19.34 4.30 -3.73
C SER A 67 -17.93 3.68 -3.60
N LEU A 68 -17.70 2.53 -4.23
CA LEU A 68 -16.39 1.88 -4.27
C LEU A 68 -15.35 2.74 -5.00
N TYR A 69 -15.75 3.38 -6.12
CA TYR A 69 -14.86 4.28 -6.85
C TYR A 69 -14.43 5.46 -6.00
N MET A 70 -15.39 6.16 -5.39
CA MET A 70 -15.09 7.31 -4.52
C MET A 70 -14.18 6.93 -3.36
N ALA A 71 -14.51 5.85 -2.66
CA ALA A 71 -13.69 5.40 -1.54
C ALA A 71 -12.28 5.02 -1.97
N SER A 72 -12.14 4.16 -2.98
CA SER A 72 -10.84 3.71 -3.44
C SER A 72 -9.96 4.89 -3.89
N SER A 73 -10.55 5.84 -4.63
CA SER A 73 -9.84 7.04 -5.09
C SER A 73 -9.41 7.93 -3.92
N LEU A 74 -10.32 8.20 -2.97
CA LEU A 74 -10.03 9.03 -1.79
C LEU A 74 -8.97 8.41 -0.89
N PHE A 75 -9.12 7.13 -0.54
CA PHE A 75 -8.16 6.46 0.33
C PHE A 75 -6.78 6.30 -0.32
N PHE A 76 -6.73 6.05 -1.64
CA PHE A 76 -5.46 5.96 -2.35
C PHE A 76 -4.74 7.31 -2.41
N SER A 77 -5.46 8.38 -2.71
CA SER A 77 -4.93 9.75 -2.68
C SER A 77 -4.48 10.16 -1.27
N LEU A 78 -5.25 9.79 -0.25
CA LEU A 78 -4.89 10.02 1.16
C LEU A 78 -3.61 9.25 1.54
N LEU A 79 -3.48 7.99 1.15
CA LEU A 79 -2.28 7.20 1.39
C LEU A 79 -1.06 7.81 0.71
N THR A 80 -1.16 8.16 -0.56
CA THR A 80 -0.06 8.78 -1.32
C THR A 80 0.37 10.10 -0.69
N SER A 81 -0.60 10.95 -0.32
CA SER A 81 -0.34 12.22 0.36
C SER A 81 0.32 12.00 1.73
N LEU A 82 -0.19 11.05 2.54
CA LEU A 82 0.36 10.71 3.85
C LEU A 82 1.81 10.18 3.73
N VAL A 83 2.07 9.32 2.76
CA VAL A 83 3.42 8.78 2.53
C VAL A 83 4.38 9.93 2.20
N ARG A 84 4.03 10.79 1.27
CA ARG A 84 4.92 11.87 0.82
C ARG A 84 5.12 12.97 1.85
N SER A 85 4.03 13.44 2.46
CA SER A 85 4.09 14.62 3.34
C SER A 85 4.51 14.29 4.78
N LEU A 86 4.26 13.06 5.25
CA LEU A 86 4.48 12.71 6.64
C LEU A 86 5.42 11.50 6.81
N LEU A 87 5.17 10.38 6.13
CA LEU A 87 5.92 9.16 6.40
C LEU A 87 7.36 9.23 5.89
N VAL A 88 7.61 9.80 4.71
CA VAL A 88 8.97 9.97 4.18
C VAL A 88 9.83 10.87 5.09
N PRO A 89 9.39 12.06 5.52
CA PRO A 89 10.13 12.86 6.51
C PRO A 89 10.34 12.14 7.84
N LEU A 90 9.34 11.40 8.34
CA LEU A 90 9.48 10.61 9.58
C LEU A 90 10.52 9.50 9.45
N VAL A 91 10.65 8.84 8.29
CA VAL A 91 11.71 7.85 8.05
C VAL A 91 13.09 8.51 8.08
N TYR A 92 13.25 9.69 7.48
CA TYR A 92 14.51 10.43 7.58
C TYR A 92 14.82 10.84 9.01
N ALA A 93 13.82 11.31 9.75
CA ALA A 93 13.98 11.65 11.19
C ALA A 93 14.36 10.40 12.01
N PHE A 94 13.74 9.24 11.74
CA PHE A 94 14.06 7.96 12.38
C PHE A 94 15.52 7.57 12.18
N ILE A 95 16.04 7.69 10.95
CA ILE A 95 17.45 7.40 10.62
C ILE A 95 18.40 8.39 11.30
N GLY A 96 18.07 9.68 11.27
CA GLY A 96 18.86 10.72 11.93
C GLY A 96 18.94 10.51 13.45
N LEU A 97 17.82 10.14 14.09
CA LEU A 97 17.79 9.78 15.51
C LEU A 97 18.62 8.54 15.83
N ALA A 98 18.62 7.52 14.95
CA ALA A 98 19.45 6.34 15.14
C ALA A 98 20.95 6.66 15.04
N ALA A 99 21.34 7.53 14.12
CA ALA A 99 22.71 7.99 14.00
C ALA A 99 23.14 8.82 15.22
N ALA A 100 22.30 9.73 15.68
CA ALA A 100 22.55 10.55 16.86
C ALA A 100 22.64 9.70 18.15
N GLU A 101 21.80 8.64 18.26
CA GLU A 101 21.84 7.72 19.40
C GLU A 101 23.15 6.92 19.46
N CYS A 102 23.70 6.52 18.31
CA CYS A 102 24.99 5.85 18.24
C CYS A 102 26.17 6.79 18.59
N ALA A 103 26.02 8.09 18.28
CA ALA A 103 27.05 9.10 18.55
C ALA A 103 27.02 9.64 19.98
N LEU A 104 25.88 9.57 20.69
CA LEU A 104 25.70 10.14 22.02
C LEU A 104 25.61 9.05 23.09
N PRO A 105 26.45 9.10 24.13
CA PRO A 105 26.39 8.15 25.23
C PRO A 105 25.10 8.30 26.02
N GLY A 106 24.52 7.16 26.43
CA GLY A 106 23.41 7.14 27.41
C GLY A 106 22.01 6.85 26.86
N GLY A 107 21.85 6.51 25.56
CA GLY A 107 20.58 5.96 25.03
C GLY A 107 19.33 6.85 25.18
N LYS A 108 19.50 8.15 25.46
CA LYS A 108 18.39 9.07 25.71
C LYS A 108 17.45 9.26 24.50
N LEU A 109 17.99 9.08 23.30
CA LEU A 109 17.24 9.22 22.05
C LEU A 109 16.46 7.96 21.64
N ALA A 110 16.75 6.82 22.25
CA ALA A 110 16.07 5.54 21.95
C ALA A 110 14.54 5.62 22.13
N SER A 111 14.07 6.34 23.13
CA SER A 111 12.64 6.51 23.37
C SER A 111 11.96 7.36 22.30
N VAL A 112 12.63 8.43 21.85
CA VAL A 112 12.13 9.30 20.77
C VAL A 112 12.11 8.54 19.45
N ARG A 113 13.17 7.81 19.13
CA ARG A 113 13.25 6.96 17.94
C ARG A 113 12.15 5.90 17.91
N ARG A 114 11.90 5.23 19.05
CA ARG A 114 10.79 4.25 19.18
C ARG A 114 9.43 4.90 18.98
N LEU A 115 9.22 6.11 19.49
CA LEU A 115 7.99 6.88 19.28
C LEU A 115 7.77 7.18 17.80
N VAL A 116 8.80 7.64 17.08
CA VAL A 116 8.73 7.91 15.64
C VAL A 116 8.39 6.64 14.87
N GLY A 117 9.04 5.51 15.16
CA GLY A 117 8.75 4.23 14.55
C GLY A 117 7.32 3.73 14.82
N TRP A 118 6.83 3.95 16.05
CA TRP A 118 5.46 3.65 16.41
C TRP A 118 4.47 4.53 15.62
N CYS A 119 4.72 5.84 15.51
CA CYS A 119 3.90 6.75 14.71
C CYS A 119 3.79 6.30 13.25
N ILE A 120 4.92 5.96 12.61
CA ILE A 120 4.95 5.46 11.22
C ILE A 120 4.05 4.21 11.10
N THR A 121 4.22 3.27 12.02
CA THR A 121 3.48 2.00 12.00
C THR A 121 1.98 2.21 12.22
N VAL A 122 1.61 3.05 13.19
CA VAL A 122 0.20 3.32 13.51
C VAL A 122 -0.49 4.05 12.38
N LEU A 123 0.15 5.06 11.78
CA LEU A 123 -0.41 5.79 10.64
C LEU A 123 -0.66 4.87 9.45
N LEU A 124 0.33 4.05 9.10
CA LEU A 124 0.22 3.13 7.96
C LEU A 124 -0.86 2.07 8.18
N LYS A 125 -0.84 1.42 9.35
CA LYS A 125 -1.88 0.43 9.73
C LYS A 125 -3.25 1.07 9.86
N GLY A 126 -3.34 2.27 10.41
CA GLY A 126 -4.60 3.00 10.59
C GLY A 126 -5.32 3.24 9.27
N VAL A 127 -4.62 3.76 8.27
CA VAL A 127 -5.19 3.96 6.93
C VAL A 127 -5.67 2.64 6.32
N MET A 128 -4.87 1.57 6.45
CA MET A 128 -5.24 0.24 5.93
C MET A 128 -6.47 -0.33 6.64
N TYR A 129 -6.56 -0.21 7.95
CA TYR A 129 -7.72 -0.71 8.71
C TYR A 129 -9.00 0.04 8.37
N VAL A 130 -8.95 1.37 8.30
CA VAL A 130 -10.12 2.18 7.95
C VAL A 130 -10.57 1.89 6.51
N PHE A 131 -9.64 1.76 5.56
CA PHE A 131 -9.93 1.37 4.19
C PHE A 131 -10.59 -0.01 4.10
N THR A 132 -10.01 -1.02 4.76
CA THR A 132 -10.54 -2.39 4.75
C THR A 132 -11.92 -2.46 5.41
N ALA A 133 -12.12 -1.76 6.53
CA ALA A 133 -13.42 -1.66 7.19
C ALA A 133 -14.46 -1.01 6.29
N TYR A 134 -14.11 0.09 5.62
CA TYR A 134 -15.00 0.76 4.69
C TYR A 134 -15.41 -0.16 3.52
N LEU A 135 -14.44 -0.83 2.87
CA LEU A 135 -14.73 -1.77 1.78
C LEU A 135 -15.60 -2.95 2.24
N SER A 136 -15.36 -3.45 3.45
CA SER A 136 -16.18 -4.53 4.02
C SER A 136 -17.63 -4.11 4.22
N LEU A 137 -17.85 -2.90 4.72
CA LEU A 137 -19.20 -2.36 4.93
C LEU A 137 -19.92 -2.09 3.61
N THR A 138 -19.26 -1.45 2.66
CA THR A 138 -19.87 -1.12 1.35
C THR A 138 -20.07 -2.36 0.48
N GLY A 139 -19.17 -3.32 0.50
CA GLY A 139 -19.29 -4.58 -0.26
C GLY A 139 -20.41 -5.50 0.25
N LEU A 140 -20.73 -5.43 1.54
CA LEU A 140 -21.83 -6.21 2.13
C LEU A 140 -23.22 -5.57 1.87
N LEU A 141 -23.28 -4.25 1.83
CA LEU A 141 -24.55 -3.52 1.64
C LEU A 141 -24.98 -3.43 0.18
N SER A 142 -24.02 -3.37 -0.77
CA SER A 142 -24.33 -3.17 -2.18
C SER A 142 -24.82 -4.43 -2.91
N GLY A 143 -24.36 -5.62 -2.49
CA GLY A 143 -24.67 -6.88 -3.19
C GLY A 143 -26.15 -7.30 -3.11
N SER A 144 -26.85 -6.95 -2.05
CA SER A 144 -28.25 -7.39 -1.85
C SER A 144 -29.31 -6.43 -2.42
N SER A 145 -28.99 -5.15 -2.55
CA SER A 145 -29.94 -4.12 -2.98
C SER A 145 -30.06 -4.02 -4.51
N ASP A 146 -28.95 -4.19 -5.22
CA ASP A 146 -28.91 -4.03 -6.67
C ASP A 146 -29.54 -5.24 -7.38
N ASP A 147 -29.35 -6.48 -6.86
CA ASP A 147 -29.98 -7.68 -7.41
C ASP A 147 -31.51 -7.68 -7.28
N ALA A 148 -32.04 -7.15 -6.15
CA ALA A 148 -33.48 -7.00 -5.97
C ALA A 148 -34.07 -5.98 -6.94
N ALA A 149 -33.37 -4.85 -7.19
CA ALA A 149 -33.81 -3.82 -8.14
C ALA A 149 -33.78 -4.33 -9.60
N ILE A 150 -32.76 -5.10 -9.99
CA ILE A 150 -32.64 -5.70 -11.32
C ILE A 150 -33.73 -6.75 -11.54
N ASN A 151 -33.99 -7.62 -10.58
CA ASN A 151 -35.02 -8.63 -10.67
C ASN A 151 -36.43 -8.01 -10.72
N ALA A 152 -36.68 -6.92 -9.95
CA ALA A 152 -37.91 -6.16 -10.04
C ALA A 152 -38.10 -5.47 -11.39
N ALA A 153 -37.04 -4.89 -11.97
CA ALA A 153 -37.09 -4.29 -13.30
C ALA A 153 -37.33 -5.33 -14.39
N LYS A 154 -36.69 -6.49 -14.32
CA LYS A 154 -36.90 -7.63 -15.25
C LYS A 154 -38.35 -8.14 -15.18
N SER A 155 -38.91 -8.33 -13.99
CA SER A 155 -40.28 -8.81 -13.81
C SER A 155 -41.32 -7.81 -14.30
N THR A 156 -41.08 -6.53 -14.10
CA THR A 156 -41.98 -5.46 -14.56
C THR A 156 -41.95 -5.34 -16.08
N LEU A 157 -40.79 -5.44 -16.71
CA LEU A 157 -40.63 -5.39 -18.17
C LEU A 157 -41.28 -6.59 -18.86
N SER A 158 -41.10 -7.80 -18.30
CA SER A 158 -41.72 -9.03 -18.81
C SER A 158 -43.24 -9.06 -18.67
N ALA A 159 -43.81 -8.40 -17.66
CA ALA A 159 -45.23 -8.29 -17.42
C ALA A 159 -45.92 -7.25 -18.32
N ALA A 160 -45.19 -6.23 -18.76
CA ALA A 160 -45.77 -5.10 -19.52
C ALA A 160 -45.96 -5.41 -21.02
N ILE A 161 -45.17 -6.31 -21.61
CA ILE A 161 -45.24 -6.58 -23.07
C ILE A 161 -45.03 -8.07 -23.35
N PRO A 162 -46.15 -8.85 -23.47
CA PRO A 162 -46.07 -10.32 -23.56
C PRO A 162 -45.38 -10.90 -24.81
N VAL A 163 -45.32 -10.14 -25.90
CA VAL A 163 -44.77 -10.64 -27.18
C VAL A 163 -43.36 -10.09 -27.48
N VAL A 164 -43.05 -8.90 -27.04
CA VAL A 164 -41.76 -8.23 -27.28
C VAL A 164 -40.84 -8.35 -26.06
N GLY A 165 -41.43 -8.60 -24.88
CA GLY A 165 -40.73 -8.71 -23.61
C GLY A 165 -39.70 -9.83 -23.56
N GLY A 166 -39.94 -10.97 -24.25
CA GLY A 166 -38.97 -12.08 -24.33
C GLY A 166 -37.67 -11.69 -25.05
N ILE A 167 -37.81 -11.08 -26.25
CA ILE A 167 -36.63 -10.69 -27.07
C ILE A 167 -35.86 -9.54 -26.38
N ALA A 168 -36.54 -8.60 -25.77
CA ALA A 168 -35.91 -7.53 -25.02
C ALA A 168 -35.25 -8.02 -23.72
N SER A 169 -35.84 -9.03 -23.05
CA SER A 169 -35.24 -9.69 -21.87
C SER A 169 -33.97 -10.46 -22.26
N ASP A 170 -34.02 -11.25 -23.33
CA ASP A 170 -32.87 -12.04 -23.82
C ASP A 170 -31.71 -11.14 -24.30
N ALA A 171 -32.02 -10.04 -25.00
CA ALA A 171 -31.03 -9.05 -25.40
C ALA A 171 -30.42 -8.33 -24.17
N SER A 172 -31.23 -7.99 -23.17
CA SER A 172 -30.78 -7.37 -21.94
C SER A 172 -29.90 -8.32 -21.11
N GLU A 173 -30.24 -9.62 -21.10
CA GLU A 173 -29.44 -10.64 -20.41
C GLU A 173 -28.11 -10.90 -21.12
N ALA A 174 -28.08 -10.92 -22.46
CA ALA A 174 -26.84 -11.03 -23.23
C ALA A 174 -25.90 -9.81 -22.99
N VAL A 175 -26.45 -8.60 -22.94
CA VAL A 175 -25.68 -7.38 -22.59
C VAL A 175 -25.13 -7.45 -21.16
N LEU A 176 -25.95 -7.88 -20.21
CA LEU A 176 -25.53 -8.05 -18.80
C LEU A 176 -24.45 -9.11 -18.65
N GLN A 177 -24.58 -10.25 -19.32
CA GLN A 177 -23.55 -11.30 -19.31
C GLN A 177 -22.25 -10.83 -19.98
N SER A 178 -22.33 -10.09 -21.08
CA SER A 178 -21.17 -9.49 -21.74
C SER A 178 -20.47 -8.47 -20.84
N ALA A 179 -21.21 -7.65 -20.12
CA ALA A 179 -20.67 -6.69 -19.14
C ALA A 179 -20.02 -7.41 -17.95
N LYS A 180 -20.63 -8.50 -17.46
CA LYS A 180 -20.01 -9.34 -16.40
C LYS A 180 -18.70 -9.98 -16.86
N LEU A 181 -18.63 -10.50 -18.09
CA LEU A 181 -17.41 -11.06 -18.69
C LEU A 181 -16.34 -9.98 -18.87
N LEU A 182 -16.69 -8.82 -19.43
CA LEU A 182 -15.76 -7.71 -19.61
C LEU A 182 -15.15 -7.25 -18.27
N ARG A 183 -15.93 -7.22 -17.22
CA ARG A 183 -15.51 -6.83 -15.91
C ARG A 183 -14.63 -7.89 -15.23
N ALA A 184 -14.98 -9.16 -15.31
CA ALA A 184 -14.15 -10.25 -14.81
C ALA A 184 -12.78 -10.25 -15.49
N THR A 185 -12.76 -10.02 -16.81
CA THR A 185 -11.54 -9.90 -17.60
C THR A 185 -10.75 -8.66 -17.21
N ALA A 186 -11.38 -7.49 -17.15
CA ALA A 186 -10.72 -6.25 -16.72
C ALA A 186 -10.18 -6.35 -15.28
N GLY A 187 -10.89 -7.02 -14.36
CA GLY A 187 -10.45 -7.26 -13.00
C GLY A 187 -9.22 -8.16 -12.92
N THR A 188 -9.19 -9.28 -13.65
CA THR A 188 -8.04 -10.19 -13.69
C THR A 188 -6.81 -9.52 -14.31
N PHE A 189 -6.98 -8.80 -15.41
CA PHE A 189 -5.91 -7.99 -16.00
C PHE A 189 -5.45 -6.87 -15.05
N GLY A 190 -6.38 -6.25 -14.34
CA GLY A 190 -6.09 -5.24 -13.31
C GLY A 190 -5.19 -5.78 -12.21
N ILE A 191 -5.51 -6.95 -11.66
CA ILE A 191 -4.70 -7.62 -10.63
C ILE A 191 -3.30 -7.97 -11.19
N LEU A 192 -3.23 -8.56 -12.39
CA LEU A 192 -1.96 -8.91 -13.01
C LEU A 192 -1.09 -7.68 -13.30
N ALA A 193 -1.69 -6.58 -13.73
CA ALA A 193 -0.98 -5.33 -13.99
C ALA A 193 -0.46 -4.70 -12.67
N VAL A 194 -1.25 -4.69 -11.60
CA VAL A 194 -0.79 -4.25 -10.27
C VAL A 194 0.37 -5.11 -9.79
N LEU A 195 0.27 -6.44 -9.91
CA LEU A 195 1.36 -7.34 -9.54
C LEU A 195 2.61 -7.08 -10.37
N ALA A 196 2.49 -6.94 -11.68
CA ALA A 196 3.62 -6.67 -12.57
C ALA A 196 4.32 -5.34 -12.23
N LEU A 197 3.55 -4.31 -11.91
CA LEU A 197 4.06 -2.99 -11.55
C LEU A 197 4.80 -2.99 -10.22
N VAL A 198 4.29 -3.74 -9.24
CA VAL A 198 4.83 -3.75 -7.87
C VAL A 198 5.93 -4.78 -7.67
N LEU A 199 5.90 -5.90 -8.38
CA LEU A 199 6.74 -7.08 -8.09
C LEU A 199 8.24 -6.75 -8.10
N VAL A 200 8.72 -6.08 -9.14
CA VAL A 200 10.15 -5.75 -9.29
C VAL A 200 10.63 -4.79 -8.21
N PRO A 201 10.02 -3.61 -7.98
CA PRO A 201 10.46 -2.70 -6.94
C PRO A 201 10.28 -3.28 -5.53
N PHE A 202 9.22 -4.05 -5.29
CA PHE A 202 8.97 -4.71 -4.02
C PHE A 202 10.09 -5.72 -3.68
N PHE A 203 10.47 -6.58 -4.63
CA PHE A 203 11.61 -7.48 -4.44
C PHE A 203 12.92 -6.74 -4.22
N ARG A 204 13.16 -5.65 -4.94
CA ARG A 204 14.37 -4.85 -4.78
C ARG A 204 14.46 -4.26 -3.37
N ILE A 205 13.38 -3.68 -2.86
CA ILE A 205 13.32 -3.13 -1.50
C ILE A 205 13.45 -4.26 -0.46
N THR A 206 12.80 -5.41 -0.69
CA THR A 206 12.85 -6.58 0.20
C THR A 206 14.27 -7.14 0.30
N ILE A 207 14.97 -7.30 -0.81
CA ILE A 207 16.36 -7.78 -0.81
C ILE A 207 17.25 -6.80 -0.06
N CYS A 208 17.08 -5.49 -0.29
CA CYS A 208 17.83 -4.48 0.44
C CYS A 208 17.55 -4.52 1.95
N TYR A 209 16.28 -4.69 2.35
CA TYR A 209 15.88 -4.89 3.75
C TYR A 209 16.56 -6.12 4.36
N LEU A 210 16.50 -7.28 3.69
CA LEU A 210 17.08 -8.54 4.17
C LEU A 210 18.61 -8.46 4.27
N THR A 211 19.27 -7.88 3.27
CA THR A 211 20.72 -7.71 3.32
C THR A 211 21.17 -6.81 4.47
N MET A 212 20.46 -5.70 4.72
CA MET A 212 20.74 -4.84 5.87
C MET A 212 20.49 -5.56 7.19
N LYS A 213 19.40 -6.34 7.29
CA LYS A 213 19.08 -7.13 8.49
C LYS A 213 20.13 -8.18 8.79
N LEU A 214 20.61 -8.87 7.76
CA LEU A 214 21.69 -9.85 7.88
C LEU A 214 23.01 -9.17 8.27
N THR A 215 23.30 -8.02 7.64
CA THR A 215 24.51 -7.23 7.98
C THR A 215 24.49 -6.77 9.44
N ALA A 216 23.33 -6.35 9.95
CA ALA A 216 23.18 -5.96 11.36
C ALA A 216 23.47 -7.14 12.30
N ALA A 217 22.98 -8.34 11.96
CA ALA A 217 23.23 -9.54 12.74
C ALA A 217 24.73 -9.90 12.78
N ILE A 218 25.40 -9.84 11.63
CA ILE A 218 26.86 -10.12 11.55
C ILE A 218 27.67 -9.04 12.26
N ALA A 219 27.31 -7.77 12.11
CA ALA A 219 27.97 -6.64 12.76
C ALA A 219 27.91 -6.74 14.29
N GLY A 220 26.86 -7.35 14.84
CA GLY A 220 26.73 -7.61 16.26
C GLY A 220 27.84 -8.46 16.85
N PHE A 221 28.44 -9.33 16.05
CA PHE A 221 29.58 -10.15 16.45
C PHE A 221 30.93 -9.45 16.26
N ALA A 222 31.07 -8.60 15.23
CA ALA A 222 32.36 -8.06 14.78
C ALA A 222 32.59 -6.60 15.18
N ALA A 223 31.57 -5.74 15.12
CA ALA A 223 31.71 -4.28 15.21
C ALA A 223 31.18 -3.66 16.51
N GLY A 224 30.67 -4.47 17.43
CA GLY A 224 30.09 -4.00 18.69
C GLY A 224 28.59 -3.65 18.60
N LYS A 225 27.95 -3.60 19.77
CA LYS A 225 26.49 -3.50 19.88
C LYS A 225 25.91 -2.19 19.34
N GLU A 226 26.65 -1.09 19.45
CA GLU A 226 26.19 0.25 19.03
C GLU A 226 26.08 0.36 17.50
N HIS A 227 27.09 -0.10 16.78
CA HIS A 227 27.10 -0.09 15.31
C HIS A 227 26.08 -1.08 14.74
N ALA A 228 25.95 -2.26 15.37
CA ALA A 228 24.92 -3.22 15.00
C ALA A 228 23.49 -2.64 15.19
N ALA A 229 23.25 -1.95 16.28
CA ALA A 229 21.97 -1.28 16.54
C ALA A 229 21.67 -0.19 15.51
N LEU A 230 22.69 0.56 15.06
CA LEU A 230 22.54 1.55 14.01
C LEU A 230 22.14 0.89 12.67
N ILE A 231 22.84 -0.18 12.26
CA ILE A 231 22.52 -0.90 11.04
C ILE A 231 21.12 -1.54 11.13
N ASP A 232 20.73 -2.05 12.30
CA ASP A 232 19.40 -2.61 12.53
C ASP A 232 18.30 -1.54 12.44
N ALA A 233 18.56 -0.34 12.93
CA ALA A 233 17.66 0.81 12.76
C ALA A 233 17.50 1.20 11.28
N GLN A 234 18.58 1.17 10.50
CA GLN A 234 18.55 1.40 9.06
C GLN A 234 17.73 0.32 8.33
N SER A 235 17.90 -0.95 8.71
CA SER A 235 17.07 -2.05 8.24
C SER A 235 15.59 -1.83 8.56
N SER A 236 15.27 -1.38 9.77
CA SER A 236 13.90 -1.07 10.18
C SER A 236 13.29 0.06 9.34
N ALA A 237 14.08 1.10 9.00
CA ALA A 237 13.66 2.15 8.09
C ALA A 237 13.30 1.61 6.70
N MET A 238 14.09 0.66 6.17
CA MET A 238 13.75 -0.06 4.93
C MET A 238 12.46 -0.88 5.07
N GLY A 239 12.21 -1.46 6.23
CA GLY A 239 10.94 -2.13 6.54
C GLY A 239 9.74 -1.18 6.45
N TYR A 240 9.88 0.08 6.87
CA TYR A 240 8.83 1.08 6.68
C TYR A 240 8.60 1.43 5.21
N VAL A 241 9.66 1.56 4.41
CA VAL A 241 9.56 1.79 2.95
C VAL A 241 8.84 0.62 2.28
N LEU A 242 9.17 -0.61 2.66
CA LEU A 242 8.49 -1.82 2.19
C LEU A 242 7.01 -1.83 2.59
N GLY A 243 6.70 -1.39 3.82
CA GLY A 243 5.34 -1.24 4.30
C GLY A 243 4.52 -0.23 3.50
N MET A 244 5.10 0.90 3.12
CA MET A 244 4.45 1.94 2.31
C MET A 244 4.07 1.41 0.92
N THR A 245 5.00 0.79 0.21
CA THR A 245 4.75 0.20 -1.11
C THR A 245 3.80 -0.98 -1.04
N GLY A 246 3.94 -1.84 -0.03
CA GLY A 246 3.06 -2.99 0.19
C GLY A 246 1.63 -2.58 0.52
N SER A 247 1.42 -1.55 1.34
CA SER A 247 0.07 -1.06 1.67
C SER A 247 -0.65 -0.47 0.46
N ALA A 248 0.05 0.27 -0.40
CA ALA A 248 -0.51 0.79 -1.64
C ALA A 248 -0.92 -0.35 -2.60
N ALA A 249 -0.06 -1.36 -2.74
CA ALA A 249 -0.36 -2.55 -3.53
C ALA A 249 -1.60 -3.28 -3.02
N LEU A 250 -1.68 -3.51 -1.72
CA LEU A 250 -2.83 -4.17 -1.09
C LEU A 250 -4.11 -3.36 -1.27
N MET A 251 -4.06 -2.03 -1.15
CA MET A 251 -5.22 -1.17 -1.41
C MET A 251 -5.75 -1.34 -2.83
N LEU A 252 -4.88 -1.32 -3.85
CA LEU A 252 -5.30 -1.53 -5.24
C LEU A 252 -5.85 -2.93 -5.47
N LEU A 253 -5.19 -3.95 -4.92
CA LEU A 253 -5.65 -5.34 -5.04
C LEU A 253 -7.01 -5.54 -4.38
N PHE A 254 -7.20 -5.05 -3.16
CA PHE A 254 -8.49 -5.15 -2.46
C PHE A 254 -9.59 -4.38 -3.19
N SER A 255 -9.28 -3.17 -3.67
CA SER A 255 -10.23 -2.39 -4.47
C SER A 255 -10.68 -3.17 -5.72
N THR A 256 -9.73 -3.72 -6.48
CA THR A 256 -10.02 -4.50 -7.69
C THR A 256 -10.83 -5.76 -7.36
N CYS A 257 -10.48 -6.48 -6.29
CA CYS A 257 -11.24 -7.66 -5.84
C CYS A 257 -12.67 -7.30 -5.42
N CYS A 258 -12.87 -6.17 -4.73
CA CYS A 258 -14.21 -5.70 -4.35
C CYS A 258 -15.06 -5.35 -5.58
N PHE A 259 -14.48 -4.66 -6.57
CA PHE A 259 -15.17 -4.40 -7.84
C PHE A 259 -15.58 -5.68 -8.56
N MET A 260 -14.74 -6.72 -8.55
CA MET A 260 -15.10 -8.03 -9.12
C MET A 260 -16.24 -8.69 -8.34
N LYS A 261 -16.21 -8.63 -7.01
CA LYS A 261 -17.25 -9.24 -6.17
C LYS A 261 -18.61 -8.57 -6.33
N VAL A 262 -18.67 -7.23 -6.31
CA VAL A 262 -19.91 -6.46 -6.56
C VAL A 262 -20.56 -6.82 -7.90
N ALA A 263 -19.82 -7.48 -8.81
CA ALA A 263 -20.30 -8.01 -10.08
C ALA A 263 -20.84 -9.41 -10.06
N SER A 264 -20.33 -10.21 -9.19
CA SER A 264 -20.70 -11.63 -9.14
C SER A 264 -21.95 -11.89 -8.31
N GLY A 265 -22.39 -10.92 -7.51
CA GLY A 265 -23.65 -10.95 -6.77
C GLY A 265 -24.74 -10.23 -7.55
#